data_403938eaea542ad5e15039e2e0cff7ef
#
_entry.id   403938eaea542ad5e15039e2e0cff7ef
#
_cell.length_a   1.000
_cell.length_b   1.000
_cell.length_c   1.000
_cell.angle_alpha   90.00
_cell.angle_beta   90.00
_cell.angle_gamma   90.00
#
_symmetry.space_group_name_H-M   'P 1'
#
loop_
_entity.id
_entity.type
_entity.pdbx_description
1 polymer ?
#
loop_
_entity_poly.entity_id
_entity_poly.type
_entity_poly.pdbx_seq_one_letter_code
_entity_poly.pdbx_strand_id
1 'polypeptide(L)'
;MANKQTVLYIDAGHGGLDPMTKEYLTPEKIGKKTLHTNGKAYHNNGWFYEGHFNRQIAKKFIEEAKKAGFHCVPVYHPWQDNSLSDRTDTANAMNQKFGTRSLFLSFHANAAGVGTAPQTGAEGVCSFVYKLGTETANLALS
;
A
#
# COMPACT_ATOMS: atom_id res chain seq x y z
N MET A 1 -33.91 3.60 4.57
CA MET A 1 -32.77 2.65 4.67
C MET A 1 -31.53 3.49 4.85
N ALA A 2 -30.78 3.32 5.94
CA ALA A 2 -29.55 4.06 6.13
C ALA A 2 -28.57 3.67 5.00
N ASN A 3 -28.10 4.66 4.25
CA ASN A 3 -27.10 4.47 3.21
C ASN A 3 -25.82 3.97 3.91
N LYS A 4 -25.50 2.68 3.80
CA LYS A 4 -24.30 2.12 4.45
C LYS A 4 -23.09 2.78 3.80
N GLN A 5 -22.40 3.61 4.56
CA GLN A 5 -21.20 4.28 4.11
C GLN A 5 -20.14 3.23 3.74
N THR A 6 -19.57 3.33 2.55
CA THR A 6 -18.46 2.45 2.14
C THR A 6 -17.21 2.80 2.91
N VAL A 7 -16.56 1.81 3.49
CA VAL A 7 -15.28 1.94 4.21
C VAL A 7 -14.15 1.51 3.29
N LEU A 8 -13.12 2.34 3.20
CA LEU A 8 -11.90 2.05 2.47
C LEU A 8 -10.79 1.71 3.47
N TYR A 9 -10.34 0.45 3.47
CA TYR A 9 -9.15 0.02 4.20
C TYR A 9 -7.94 0.27 3.32
N ILE A 10 -7.09 1.17 3.76
CA ILE A 10 -5.96 1.67 2.96
C ILE A 10 -4.67 1.06 3.47
N ASP A 11 -3.99 0.35 2.60
CA ASP A 11 -2.67 -0.20 2.82
C ASP A 11 -1.61 0.57 2.02
N ALA A 12 -0.44 0.75 2.60
CA ALA A 12 0.75 1.25 1.94
C ALA A 12 1.86 0.21 2.09
N GLY A 13 2.20 -0.47 1.01
CA GLY A 13 3.16 -1.56 1.00
C GLY A 13 4.52 -1.18 1.57
N HIS A 14 5.22 -2.16 2.10
CA HIS A 14 6.53 -2.03 2.77
C HIS A 14 6.54 -1.14 4.02
N GLY A 15 7.74 -0.96 4.62
CA GLY A 15 7.98 -0.03 5.70
C GLY A 15 8.24 1.41 5.20
N GLY A 16 8.29 2.35 6.10
CA GLY A 16 8.63 3.75 5.82
C GLY A 16 9.98 4.14 6.41
N LEU A 17 10.25 5.43 6.39
CA LEU A 17 11.40 5.99 7.08
C LEU A 17 11.06 6.22 8.56
N ASP A 18 11.92 5.74 9.44
CA ASP A 18 11.81 6.03 10.86
C ASP A 18 11.91 7.56 11.06
N PRO A 19 10.98 8.18 11.78
CA PRO A 19 10.97 9.63 11.94
C PRO A 19 12.17 10.16 12.73
N MET A 20 12.79 9.34 13.58
CA MET A 20 13.91 9.74 14.44
C MET A 20 15.26 9.43 13.78
N THR A 21 15.47 8.18 13.35
CA THR A 21 16.76 7.74 12.79
C THR A 21 16.89 8.00 11.30
N LYS A 22 15.77 8.24 10.59
CA LYS A 22 15.67 8.35 9.14
C LYS A 22 16.08 7.05 8.41
N GLU A 23 16.24 5.96 9.13
CA GLU A 23 16.49 4.66 8.54
C GLU A 23 15.24 4.12 7.86
N TYR A 24 15.43 3.49 6.72
CA TYR A 24 14.37 2.78 6.03
C TYR A 24 14.14 1.42 6.69
N LEU A 25 12.95 1.21 7.22
CA LEU A 25 12.59 0.01 7.95
C LEU A 25 12.10 -1.05 6.98
N THR A 26 12.95 -2.04 6.76
CA THR A 26 12.69 -3.20 5.93
C THR A 26 12.65 -4.48 6.76
N PRO A 27 12.06 -5.58 6.25
CA PRO A 27 12.05 -6.88 6.92
C PRO A 27 13.44 -7.50 7.09
N GLU A 28 14.51 -6.92 6.54
CA GLU A 28 15.88 -7.45 6.58
C GLU A 28 16.41 -7.64 8.00
N LYS A 29 15.90 -6.92 8.97
CA LYS A 29 16.20 -7.16 10.40
C LYS A 29 15.70 -8.52 10.89
N ILE A 30 14.93 -9.25 10.07
CA ILE A 30 14.38 -10.58 10.41
C ILE A 30 15.17 -11.71 9.71
N GLY A 31 16.29 -11.41 9.08
CA GLY A 31 17.24 -12.44 8.62
C GLY A 31 16.93 -13.14 7.30
N LYS A 32 16.05 -12.61 6.48
CA LYS A 32 15.81 -13.12 5.10
C LYS A 32 16.30 -12.12 4.06
N LYS A 33 17.49 -12.39 3.53
CA LYS A 33 18.04 -11.69 2.37
C LYS A 33 17.32 -12.13 1.08
N THR A 34 16.34 -11.38 0.63
CA THR A 34 15.86 -11.49 -0.75
C THR A 34 15.87 -10.10 -1.35
N LEU A 35 16.58 -9.93 -2.45
CA LEU A 35 16.82 -8.68 -3.18
C LEU A 35 15.53 -7.96 -3.64
N HIS A 36 14.40 -8.63 -3.61
CA HIS A 36 13.13 -8.14 -4.14
C HIS A 36 12.09 -7.76 -3.07
N THR A 37 12.40 -7.89 -1.78
CA THR A 37 11.39 -7.81 -0.73
C THR A 37 11.40 -6.53 0.08
N ASN A 38 12.40 -5.68 -0.09
CA ASN A 38 12.56 -4.52 0.79
C ASN A 38 12.08 -3.19 0.20
N GLY A 39 11.55 -3.18 -1.03
CA GLY A 39 11.01 -1.96 -1.64
C GLY A 39 12.06 -0.83 -1.75
N LYS A 40 13.34 -1.20 -2.01
CA LYS A 40 14.44 -0.26 -2.12
C LYS A 40 15.12 -0.41 -3.46
N ALA A 41 15.18 0.66 -4.22
CA ALA A 41 15.86 0.70 -5.52
C ALA A 41 16.77 1.94 -5.62
N TYR A 42 17.91 1.79 -6.30
CA TYR A 42 18.75 2.94 -6.60
C TYR A 42 18.29 3.59 -7.91
N HIS A 43 18.04 4.88 -7.88
CA HIS A 43 17.53 5.62 -9.03
C HIS A 43 18.07 7.05 -9.05
N ASN A 44 18.58 7.51 -10.21
CA ASN A 44 19.03 8.89 -10.44
C ASN A 44 19.93 9.44 -9.32
N ASN A 45 20.99 8.71 -8.96
CA ASN A 45 21.95 9.06 -7.91
C ASN A 45 21.38 9.08 -6.48
N GLY A 46 20.25 8.42 -6.26
CA GLY A 46 19.64 8.28 -4.94
C GLY A 46 18.91 6.97 -4.73
N TRP A 47 18.57 6.69 -3.49
CA TRP A 47 17.74 5.55 -3.15
C TRP A 47 16.28 5.91 -3.23
N PHE A 48 15.51 5.13 -3.97
CA PHE A 48 14.06 5.12 -3.93
C PHE A 48 13.61 4.14 -2.85
N TYR A 49 12.79 4.62 -1.94
CA TYR A 49 12.19 3.84 -0.86
C TYR A 49 10.70 3.69 -1.13
N GLU A 50 10.32 2.54 -1.66
CA GLU A 50 8.95 2.29 -2.09
C GLU A 50 7.94 2.52 -0.97
N GLY A 51 8.17 1.97 0.20
CA GLY A 51 7.22 2.12 1.30
C GLY A 51 7.06 3.56 1.81
N HIS A 52 8.09 4.39 1.67
CA HIS A 52 7.97 5.82 1.95
C HIS A 52 7.10 6.51 0.90
N PHE A 53 7.35 6.23 -0.38
CA PHE A 53 6.55 6.72 -1.50
C PHE A 53 5.08 6.28 -1.38
N ASN A 54 4.83 5.00 -1.12
CA ASN A 54 3.49 4.45 -0.96
C ASN A 54 2.69 5.17 0.14
N ARG A 55 3.34 5.52 1.26
CA ARG A 55 2.72 6.30 2.34
C ARG A 55 2.34 7.71 1.92
N GLN A 56 3.16 8.34 1.10
CA GLN A 56 2.84 9.68 0.56
C GLN A 56 1.62 9.62 -0.36
N ILE A 57 1.54 8.61 -1.24
CA ILE A 57 0.40 8.39 -2.12
C ILE A 57 -0.86 8.06 -1.31
N ALA A 58 -0.75 7.08 -0.38
CA ALA A 58 -1.88 6.69 0.48
C ALA A 58 -2.43 7.88 1.28
N LYS A 59 -1.56 8.75 1.81
CA LYS A 59 -1.99 9.97 2.52
C LYS A 59 -2.80 10.89 1.63
N LYS A 60 -2.30 11.20 0.43
CA LYS A 60 -3.01 12.05 -0.54
C LYS A 60 -4.34 11.44 -0.95
N PHE A 61 -4.35 10.13 -1.22
CA PHE A 61 -5.57 9.40 -1.55
C PHE A 61 -6.61 9.49 -0.41
N ILE A 62 -6.20 9.27 0.84
CA ILE A 62 -7.08 9.37 2.01
C ILE A 62 -7.69 10.77 2.12
N GLU A 63 -6.89 11.83 1.90
CA GLU A 63 -7.36 13.20 1.94
C GLU A 63 -8.45 13.46 0.90
N GLU A 64 -8.25 13.02 -0.35
CA GLU A 64 -9.24 13.18 -1.43
C GLU A 64 -10.48 12.28 -1.24
N ALA A 65 -10.29 11.03 -0.84
CA ALA A 65 -11.40 10.12 -0.58
C ALA A 65 -12.30 10.62 0.57
N LYS A 66 -11.73 11.20 1.63
CA LYS A 66 -12.50 11.82 2.71
C LYS A 66 -13.30 13.03 2.23
N LYS A 67 -12.75 13.86 1.35
CA LYS A 67 -13.50 14.97 0.72
C LYS A 67 -14.68 14.46 -0.11
N ALA A 68 -14.51 13.30 -0.75
CA ALA A 68 -15.56 12.62 -1.50
C ALA A 68 -16.58 11.87 -0.63
N GLY A 69 -16.43 11.92 0.70
CA GLY A 69 -17.40 11.33 1.65
C GLY A 69 -17.11 9.88 2.04
N PHE A 70 -15.95 9.31 1.65
CA PHE A 70 -15.58 7.97 2.08
C PHE A 70 -15.00 7.95 3.49
N HIS A 71 -15.27 6.87 4.22
CA HIS A 71 -14.58 6.58 5.47
C HIS A 71 -13.32 5.78 5.18
N CYS A 72 -12.14 6.35 5.48
CA CYS A 72 -10.85 5.73 5.22
C CYS A 72 -10.17 5.30 6.52
N VAL A 73 -9.73 4.04 6.55
CA VAL A 73 -9.04 3.42 7.69
C VAL A 73 -7.67 2.95 7.21
N PRO A 74 -6.57 3.61 7.61
CA PRO A 74 -5.23 3.11 7.36
C PRO A 74 -5.00 1.80 8.14
N VAL A 75 -4.47 0.77 7.46
CA VAL A 75 -4.11 -0.53 8.05
C VAL A 75 -2.60 -0.77 8.03
N TYR A 76 -1.82 0.23 7.65
CA TYR A 76 -0.37 0.24 7.69
C TYR A 76 0.16 1.06 8.86
N HIS A 77 1.32 0.69 9.36
CA HIS A 77 2.01 1.50 10.36
C HIS A 77 2.68 2.72 9.69
N PRO A 78 2.73 3.91 10.34
CA PRO A 78 3.33 5.11 9.74
C PRO A 78 4.76 4.94 9.22
N TRP A 79 5.55 4.07 9.83
CA TRP A 79 6.93 3.80 9.41
C TRP A 79 7.39 2.35 9.55
N GLN A 80 6.81 1.53 10.45
CA GLN A 80 7.19 0.12 10.57
C GLN A 80 6.64 -0.69 9.41
N ASP A 81 7.33 -1.78 9.06
CA ASP A 81 6.86 -2.76 8.11
C ASP A 81 6.09 -3.86 8.84
N ASN A 82 4.82 -3.58 9.12
CA ASN A 82 3.94 -4.58 9.69
C ASN A 82 3.61 -5.67 8.66
N SER A 83 3.36 -6.90 9.14
CA SER A 83 3.12 -8.05 8.26
C SER A 83 1.85 -7.87 7.41
N LEU A 84 1.78 -8.61 6.30
CA LEU A 84 0.57 -8.62 5.46
C LEU A 84 -0.65 -9.14 6.24
N SER A 85 -0.44 -10.14 7.12
CA SER A 85 -1.48 -10.65 8.00
C SER A 85 -1.99 -9.57 8.95
N ASP A 86 -1.11 -8.82 9.62
CA ASP A 86 -1.54 -7.74 10.52
C ASP A 86 -2.43 -6.71 9.80
N ARG A 87 -2.10 -6.39 8.54
CA ARG A 87 -2.88 -5.43 7.73
C ARG A 87 -4.27 -5.97 7.38
N THR A 88 -4.31 -7.21 6.89
CA THR A 88 -5.57 -7.86 6.50
C THR A 88 -6.43 -8.22 7.71
N ASP A 89 -5.84 -8.69 8.80
CA ASP A 89 -6.55 -9.04 10.02
C ASP A 89 -7.15 -7.81 10.69
N THR A 90 -6.42 -6.68 10.67
CA THR A 90 -6.95 -5.39 11.11
C THR A 90 -8.17 -4.98 10.30
N ALA A 91 -8.08 -5.04 8.96
CA ALA A 91 -9.21 -4.70 8.09
C ALA A 91 -10.42 -5.62 8.33
N ASN A 92 -10.18 -6.93 8.42
CA ASN A 92 -11.22 -7.92 8.65
C ASN A 92 -11.91 -7.74 10.01
N ALA A 93 -11.14 -7.56 11.07
CA ALA A 93 -11.69 -7.34 12.42
C ALA A 93 -12.55 -6.07 12.49
N MET A 94 -12.10 -4.98 11.85
CA MET A 94 -12.89 -3.75 11.80
C MET A 94 -14.14 -3.93 10.94
N ASN A 95 -14.06 -4.63 9.81
CA ASN A 95 -15.20 -4.88 8.96
C ASN A 95 -16.26 -5.76 9.65
N GLN A 96 -15.85 -6.77 10.40
CA GLN A 96 -16.75 -7.58 11.22
C GLN A 96 -17.48 -6.72 12.28
N LYS A 97 -16.75 -5.81 12.92
CA LYS A 97 -17.31 -4.92 13.95
C LYS A 97 -18.33 -3.94 13.38
N PHE A 98 -18.07 -3.37 12.22
CA PHE A 98 -18.91 -2.31 11.64
C PHE A 98 -19.94 -2.83 10.63
N GLY A 99 -19.77 -4.05 10.09
CA GLY A 99 -20.72 -4.69 9.18
C GLY A 99 -21.04 -3.88 7.94
N THR A 100 -20.06 -3.12 7.42
CA THR A 100 -20.23 -2.18 6.32
C THR A 100 -19.75 -2.79 5.00
N ARG A 101 -20.21 -2.24 3.88
CA ARG A 101 -19.59 -2.47 2.59
C ARG A 101 -18.19 -1.89 2.63
N SER A 102 -17.18 -2.65 2.20
CA SER A 102 -15.79 -2.21 2.29
C SER A 102 -14.96 -2.62 1.09
N LEU A 103 -13.88 -1.89 0.88
CA LEU A 103 -12.86 -2.16 -0.13
C LEU A 103 -11.49 -2.07 0.54
N PHE A 104 -10.61 -3.04 0.27
CA PHE A 104 -9.21 -3.00 0.66
C PHE A 104 -8.38 -2.54 -0.56
N LEU A 105 -7.61 -1.46 -0.37
CA LEU A 105 -6.77 -0.86 -1.40
C LEU A 105 -5.33 -0.85 -0.91
N SER A 106 -4.43 -1.51 -1.66
CA SER A 106 -3.00 -1.51 -1.38
C SER A 106 -2.25 -0.73 -2.45
N PHE A 107 -1.38 0.17 -2.01
CA PHE A 107 -0.53 1.00 -2.86
C PHE A 107 0.88 0.44 -2.88
N HIS A 108 1.40 0.21 -4.09
CA HIS A 108 2.75 -0.25 -4.36
C HIS A 108 3.36 0.52 -5.53
N ALA A 109 4.68 0.60 -5.59
CA ALA A 109 5.42 1.02 -6.76
C ALA A 109 6.08 -0.20 -7.38
N ASN A 110 5.66 -0.60 -8.58
CA ASN A 110 6.28 -1.72 -9.29
C ASN A 110 7.69 -1.33 -9.75
N ALA A 111 8.62 -2.29 -9.66
CA ALA A 111 9.94 -2.17 -10.24
C ALA A 111 10.01 -2.93 -11.57
N ALA A 112 10.65 -2.34 -12.56
CA ALA A 112 11.10 -3.06 -13.75
C ALA A 112 12.54 -3.51 -13.53
N GLY A 113 12.84 -4.78 -13.78
CA GLY A 113 14.18 -5.36 -13.64
C GLY A 113 14.58 -5.75 -12.22
N VAL A 114 15.88 -5.89 -12.00
CA VAL A 114 16.44 -6.45 -10.75
C VAL A 114 16.81 -5.39 -9.69
N GLY A 115 16.50 -4.13 -9.92
CA GLY A 115 16.70 -3.04 -8.94
C GLY A 115 18.16 -2.59 -8.76
N THR A 116 19.09 -3.08 -9.56
CA THR A 116 20.53 -2.76 -9.46
C THR A 116 20.99 -1.69 -10.45
N ALA A 117 20.17 -1.38 -11.44
CA ALA A 117 20.45 -0.36 -12.44
C ALA A 117 19.15 0.35 -12.83
N PRO A 118 19.21 1.62 -13.28
CA PRO A 118 18.07 2.30 -13.83
C PRO A 118 17.48 1.51 -14.99
N GLN A 119 16.19 1.19 -14.93
CA GLN A 119 15.46 0.59 -16.02
C GLN A 119 14.72 1.70 -16.75
N THR A 120 14.93 1.80 -18.05
CA THR A 120 14.24 2.78 -18.90
C THR A 120 13.07 2.11 -19.61
N GLY A 121 11.94 2.81 -19.71
CA GLY A 121 10.81 2.42 -20.55
C GLY A 121 9.66 1.70 -19.84
N ALA A 122 9.72 1.46 -18.54
CA ALA A 122 8.57 0.97 -17.77
C ALA A 122 7.89 2.15 -17.09
N GLU A 123 6.77 2.57 -17.61
CA GLU A 123 5.97 3.69 -17.10
C GLU A 123 4.50 3.30 -17.02
N GLY A 124 3.74 3.94 -16.14
CA GLY A 124 2.30 3.81 -16.05
C GLY A 124 1.81 3.35 -14.70
N VAL A 125 0.49 3.23 -14.63
CA VAL A 125 -0.25 2.74 -13.46
C VAL A 125 -0.98 1.48 -13.86
N CYS A 126 -0.95 0.47 -12.99
CA CYS A 126 -1.73 -0.76 -13.20
C CYS A 126 -2.49 -1.11 -11.92
N SER A 127 -3.66 -1.71 -12.10
CA SER A 127 -4.49 -2.24 -11.04
C SER A 127 -4.47 -3.76 -11.08
N PHE A 128 -4.32 -4.38 -9.92
CA PHE A 128 -4.36 -5.83 -9.77
C PHE A 128 -5.58 -6.23 -8.95
N VAL A 129 -6.27 -7.26 -9.39
CA VAL A 129 -7.40 -7.85 -8.68
C VAL A 129 -7.20 -9.35 -8.53
N TYR A 130 -7.67 -9.91 -7.42
CA TYR A 130 -7.48 -11.34 -7.14
C TYR A 130 -8.25 -12.23 -8.12
N LYS A 131 -9.47 -11.81 -8.53
CA LYS A 131 -10.34 -12.63 -9.39
C LYS A 131 -11.17 -11.74 -10.31
N LEU A 132 -11.13 -12.02 -11.60
CA LEU A 132 -12.00 -11.36 -12.61
C LEU A 132 -13.48 -11.70 -12.36
N GLY A 133 -14.37 -10.83 -12.82
CA GLY A 133 -15.82 -10.99 -12.67
C GLY A 133 -16.35 -10.69 -11.27
N THR A 134 -15.53 -10.12 -10.40
CA THR A 134 -15.95 -9.59 -9.09
C THR A 134 -16.25 -8.10 -9.19
N GLU A 135 -17.00 -7.58 -8.21
CA GLU A 135 -17.26 -6.14 -8.11
C GLU A 135 -15.95 -5.32 -8.01
N THR A 136 -14.95 -5.85 -7.29
CA THR A 136 -13.63 -5.25 -7.17
C THR A 136 -12.91 -5.19 -8.53
N ALA A 137 -13.00 -6.26 -9.35
CA ALA A 137 -12.41 -6.28 -10.67
C ALA A 137 -13.07 -5.26 -11.61
N ASN A 138 -14.38 -5.12 -11.55
CA ASN A 138 -15.11 -4.14 -12.36
C ASN A 138 -14.70 -2.70 -11.98
N LEU A 139 -14.50 -2.40 -10.69
CA LEU A 139 -14.01 -1.11 -10.22
C LEU A 139 -12.57 -0.82 -10.66
N ALA A 140 -11.72 -1.84 -10.77
CA ALA A 140 -10.33 -1.67 -11.17
C ALA A 140 -10.17 -1.46 -12.68
N LEU A 141 -11.17 -1.85 -13.49
CA LEU A 141 -11.16 -1.74 -14.94
C LEU A 141 -11.94 -0.52 -15.47
N SER A 142 -12.65 0.18 -14.61
CA SER A 142 -13.40 1.41 -14.94
C SER A 142 -12.49 2.65 -14.86
#